data_02c27bc52c66ab6a9477815f5c230211
#
_entry.id   02c27bc52c66ab6a9477815f5c230211
#
_cell.length_a   1.000
_cell.length_b   1.000
_cell.length_c   1.000
_cell.angle_alpha   90.00
_cell.angle_beta   90.00
_cell.angle_gamma   90.00
#
_symmetry.space_group_name_H-M   'P 1'
#
loop_
_entity.id
_entity.type
_entity.pdbx_description
1 polymer ?
#
loop_
_entity_poly.entity_id
_entity_poly.type
_entity_poly.pdbx_seq_one_letter_code
_entity_poly.pdbx_strand_id
1 'polypeptide(L)'
;MGDKDKSCGRGIVILAGGKSERFQSQDKCLSTLNGLPLLQHTIDRVAWVAPNEVIVAARDSEQGEEIRNRITGDFRIVFDYFTDFGPLSGLLAALEHTRCYHCLVIGCDMPFINPEVVEFLFDIIAASRYDAVVPCWDRESGMLEPLHAVYRREPTLSAIKNVIKEGNRRLSNVVAQLDVYLLPVDKIRGIDPDLKTFTNINTPAELELHHH
;
A
#
# COMPACT_ATOMS: atom_id res chain seq x y z
N MET A 1 19.90 -28.93 -12.13
CA MET A 1 19.01 -28.26 -13.10
C MET A 1 18.23 -27.23 -12.33
N GLY A 2 18.61 -25.97 -12.49
CA GLY A 2 18.20 -24.89 -11.62
C GLY A 2 16.71 -24.60 -11.69
N ASP A 3 16.14 -24.45 -10.52
CA ASP A 3 14.85 -23.80 -10.32
C ASP A 3 15.02 -22.36 -10.79
N LYS A 4 14.52 -22.05 -11.99
CA LYS A 4 14.50 -20.68 -12.50
C LYS A 4 13.59 -19.91 -11.55
N ASP A 5 14.22 -19.04 -10.78
CA ASP A 5 13.61 -18.01 -9.96
C ASP A 5 12.52 -17.31 -10.78
N LYS A 6 11.27 -17.78 -10.62
CA LYS A 6 10.11 -17.11 -11.19
C LYS A 6 9.85 -15.90 -10.30
N SER A 7 10.64 -14.83 -10.53
CA SER A 7 10.25 -13.52 -9.98
C SER A 7 8.84 -13.24 -10.48
N CYS A 8 7.89 -13.06 -9.57
CA CYS A 8 6.53 -12.71 -9.95
C CYS A 8 6.51 -11.25 -10.41
N GLY A 9 5.69 -10.92 -11.42
CA GLY A 9 5.68 -9.60 -12.02
C GLY A 9 5.17 -8.53 -11.08
N ARG A 10 3.92 -8.65 -10.62
CA ARG A 10 3.17 -7.62 -9.88
C ARG A 10 2.74 -8.13 -8.51
N GLY A 11 3.17 -7.47 -7.45
CA GLY A 11 2.73 -7.71 -6.08
C GLY A 11 1.93 -6.53 -5.55
N ILE A 12 1.09 -6.79 -4.55
CA ILE A 12 0.37 -5.76 -3.81
C ILE A 12 0.70 -5.91 -2.33
N VAL A 13 1.09 -4.81 -1.71
CA VAL A 13 1.35 -4.70 -0.28
C VAL A 13 0.31 -3.78 0.32
N ILE A 14 -0.52 -4.31 1.22
CA ILE A 14 -1.52 -3.56 1.96
C ILE A 14 -1.03 -3.40 3.39
N LEU A 15 -0.82 -2.17 3.83
CA LEU A 15 -0.38 -1.86 5.18
C LEU A 15 -1.61 -1.74 6.08
N ALA A 16 -1.82 -2.74 6.93
CA ALA A 16 -2.93 -2.80 7.90
C ALA A 16 -2.47 -2.47 9.33
N GLY A 17 -1.18 -2.50 9.59
CA GLY A 17 -0.57 -2.12 10.87
C GLY A 17 -0.73 -0.62 11.17
N GLY A 18 -0.60 -0.27 12.43
CA GLY A 18 -0.67 1.10 12.93
C GLY A 18 -1.59 1.23 14.13
N LYS A 19 -1.29 2.21 15.01
CA LYS A 19 -2.15 2.52 16.16
C LYS A 19 -3.35 3.33 15.67
N SER A 20 -4.54 2.72 15.67
CA SER A 20 -5.80 3.37 15.29
C SER A 20 -6.37 4.23 16.44
N GLU A 21 -5.58 5.17 16.97
CA GLU A 21 -5.96 5.99 18.15
C GLU A 21 -7.30 6.70 17.99
N ARG A 22 -7.69 7.02 16.76
CA ARG A 22 -8.94 7.73 16.42
C ARG A 22 -10.16 6.82 16.32
N PHE A 23 -9.98 5.49 16.26
CA PHE A 23 -11.05 4.50 16.12
C PHE A 23 -11.47 3.86 17.46
N GLN A 24 -11.20 4.51 18.62
CA GLN A 24 -11.72 4.12 19.95
C GLN A 24 -11.54 2.61 20.25
N SER A 25 -10.35 2.08 20.12
CA SER A 25 -10.00 0.65 20.32
C SER A 25 -10.45 -0.36 19.25
N GLN A 26 -11.10 0.05 18.18
CA GLN A 26 -11.34 -0.83 17.03
C GLN A 26 -10.21 -0.72 16.01
N ASP A 27 -9.84 -1.85 15.44
CA ASP A 27 -8.86 -1.85 14.33
C ASP A 27 -9.47 -1.15 13.11
N LYS A 28 -8.83 -0.06 12.66
CA LYS A 28 -9.27 0.74 11.52
C LYS A 28 -9.52 -0.12 10.28
N CYS A 29 -8.63 -1.07 9.98
CA CYS A 29 -8.74 -1.93 8.81
C CYS A 29 -9.98 -2.84 8.86
N LEU A 30 -10.50 -3.13 10.05
CA LEU A 30 -11.68 -3.97 10.29
C LEU A 30 -12.96 -3.17 10.54
N SER A 31 -12.88 -1.83 10.57
CA SER A 31 -14.05 -0.95 10.62
C SER A 31 -14.87 -1.08 9.34
N THR A 32 -16.21 -1.07 9.49
CA THR A 32 -17.11 -1.40 8.39
C THR A 32 -17.63 -0.18 7.63
N LEU A 33 -17.53 -0.23 6.32
CA LEU A 33 -18.16 0.67 5.37
C LEU A 33 -19.19 -0.14 4.57
N ASN A 34 -20.46 0.28 4.59
CA ASN A 34 -21.56 -0.43 3.90
C ASN A 34 -21.60 -1.95 4.20
N GLY A 35 -21.38 -2.32 5.48
CA GLY A 35 -21.44 -3.70 5.95
C GLY A 35 -20.20 -4.56 5.72
N LEU A 36 -19.17 -4.05 5.04
CA LEU A 36 -17.89 -4.76 4.81
C LEU A 36 -16.72 -4.02 5.46
N PRO A 37 -15.71 -4.73 5.99
CA PRO A 37 -14.48 -4.12 6.50
C PRO A 37 -13.76 -3.27 5.44
N LEU A 38 -13.10 -2.18 5.84
CA LEU A 38 -12.31 -1.34 4.93
C LEU A 38 -11.27 -2.16 4.16
N LEU A 39 -10.58 -3.07 4.84
CA LEU A 39 -9.60 -3.95 4.21
C LEU A 39 -10.24 -4.87 3.15
N GLN A 40 -11.49 -5.33 3.35
CA GLN A 40 -12.19 -6.16 2.36
C GLN A 40 -12.44 -5.36 1.08
N HIS A 41 -12.91 -4.11 1.21
CA HIS A 41 -13.06 -3.22 0.04
C HIS A 41 -11.75 -3.07 -0.73
N THR A 42 -10.64 -2.85 -0.01
CA THR A 42 -9.31 -2.70 -0.62
C THR A 42 -8.90 -3.98 -1.36
N ILE A 43 -9.03 -5.16 -0.73
CA ILE A 43 -8.69 -6.46 -1.32
C ILE A 43 -9.54 -6.74 -2.55
N ASP A 44 -10.85 -6.54 -2.48
CA ASP A 44 -11.76 -6.81 -3.60
C ASP A 44 -11.40 -5.94 -4.81
N ARG A 45 -11.04 -4.69 -4.60
CA ARG A 45 -10.66 -3.79 -5.69
C ARG A 45 -9.33 -4.14 -6.31
N VAL A 46 -8.31 -4.45 -5.51
CA VAL A 46 -7.00 -4.80 -6.07
C VAL A 46 -6.98 -6.19 -6.73
N ALA A 47 -7.92 -7.06 -6.40
CA ALA A 47 -8.07 -8.35 -7.07
C ALA A 47 -8.36 -8.20 -8.58
N TRP A 48 -8.98 -7.10 -9.02
CA TRP A 48 -9.26 -6.83 -10.43
C TRP A 48 -7.99 -6.63 -11.29
N VAL A 49 -6.86 -6.25 -10.69
CA VAL A 49 -5.57 -6.16 -11.40
C VAL A 49 -4.87 -7.51 -11.55
N ALA A 50 -5.52 -8.60 -11.10
CA ALA A 50 -4.99 -9.96 -11.14
C ALA A 50 -3.50 -10.05 -10.72
N PRO A 51 -3.15 -9.59 -9.50
CA PRO A 51 -1.77 -9.59 -9.03
C PRO A 51 -1.27 -11.01 -8.85
N ASN A 52 0.06 -11.20 -8.95
CA ASN A 52 0.68 -12.49 -8.67
C ASN A 52 0.68 -12.82 -7.16
N GLU A 53 0.65 -11.80 -6.32
CA GLU A 53 0.66 -11.95 -4.86
C GLU A 53 0.04 -10.71 -4.20
N VAL A 54 -0.77 -10.94 -3.16
CA VAL A 54 -1.24 -9.89 -2.23
C VAL A 54 -0.69 -10.20 -0.84
N ILE A 55 -0.01 -9.23 -0.24
CA ILE A 55 0.51 -9.31 1.13
C ILE A 55 -0.17 -8.24 1.97
N VAL A 56 -0.72 -8.66 3.10
CA VAL A 56 -1.24 -7.77 4.15
C VAL A 56 -0.23 -7.73 5.28
N ALA A 57 0.34 -6.56 5.55
CA ALA A 57 1.22 -6.35 6.68
C ALA A 57 0.39 -5.94 7.90
N ALA A 58 0.26 -6.85 8.85
CA ALA A 58 -0.43 -6.65 10.12
C ALA A 58 0.57 -6.24 11.21
N ARG A 59 0.09 -5.53 12.23
CA ARG A 59 0.88 -5.07 13.38
C ARG A 59 1.47 -6.23 14.17
N ASP A 60 0.66 -7.28 14.42
CA ASP A 60 0.99 -8.43 15.25
C ASP A 60 0.13 -9.65 14.89
N SER A 61 0.37 -10.77 15.58
CA SER A 61 -0.36 -12.02 15.36
C SER A 61 -1.84 -11.93 15.73
N GLU A 62 -2.22 -11.14 16.73
CA GLU A 62 -3.60 -10.97 17.18
C GLU A 62 -4.41 -10.27 16.07
N GLN A 63 -3.93 -9.14 15.55
CA GLN A 63 -4.55 -8.49 14.41
C GLN A 63 -4.59 -9.41 13.18
N GLY A 64 -3.53 -10.17 12.95
CA GLY A 64 -3.46 -11.11 11.84
C GLY A 64 -4.52 -12.22 11.92
N GLU A 65 -4.84 -12.72 13.13
CA GLU A 65 -5.92 -13.68 13.35
C GLU A 65 -7.30 -13.04 13.12
N GLU A 66 -7.53 -11.83 13.60
CA GLU A 66 -8.77 -11.11 13.35
C GLU A 66 -8.99 -10.86 11.84
N ILE A 67 -7.93 -10.48 11.12
CA ILE A 67 -7.98 -10.32 9.67
C ILE A 67 -8.36 -11.64 8.98
N ARG A 68 -7.72 -12.77 9.34
CA ARG A 68 -8.04 -14.08 8.75
C ARG A 68 -9.49 -14.51 8.99
N ASN A 69 -10.04 -14.14 10.14
CA ASN A 69 -11.41 -14.53 10.51
C ASN A 69 -12.48 -13.68 9.83
N ARG A 70 -12.16 -12.46 9.40
CA ARG A 70 -13.14 -11.49 8.92
C ARG A 70 -12.99 -11.12 7.45
N ILE A 71 -11.83 -11.37 6.85
CA ILE A 71 -11.49 -10.98 5.49
C ILE A 71 -11.38 -12.22 4.61
N THR A 72 -11.97 -12.16 3.45
CA THR A 72 -11.93 -13.21 2.42
C THR A 72 -11.05 -12.81 1.25
N GLY A 73 -10.48 -13.78 0.55
CA GLY A 73 -9.63 -13.53 -0.62
C GLY A 73 -8.31 -14.33 -0.55
N ASP A 74 -7.52 -14.21 -1.61
CA ASP A 74 -6.20 -14.82 -1.69
C ASP A 74 -5.14 -13.79 -1.29
N PHE A 75 -4.67 -13.86 -0.05
CA PHE A 75 -3.64 -12.99 0.48
C PHE A 75 -2.81 -13.71 1.56
N ARG A 76 -1.59 -13.25 1.72
CA ARG A 76 -0.68 -13.69 2.78
C ARG A 76 -0.52 -12.59 3.83
N ILE A 77 -0.47 -12.96 5.10
CA ILE A 77 -0.20 -12.04 6.20
C ILE A 77 1.27 -12.12 6.59
N VAL A 78 1.88 -10.96 6.78
CA VAL A 78 3.18 -10.77 7.42
C VAL A 78 3.03 -9.82 8.61
N PHE A 79 3.99 -9.83 9.53
CA PHE A 79 3.91 -9.02 10.73
C PHE A 79 5.00 -7.95 10.76
N ASP A 80 4.68 -6.82 11.36
CA ASP A 80 5.63 -5.73 11.58
C ASP A 80 6.85 -6.22 12.35
N TYR A 81 8.04 -5.86 11.88
CA TYR A 81 9.28 -6.24 12.59
C TYR A 81 9.54 -5.40 13.83
N PHE A 82 9.06 -4.17 13.83
CA PHE A 82 9.32 -3.19 14.87
C PHE A 82 8.05 -2.51 15.29
N THR A 83 7.83 -2.37 16.58
CA THR A 83 6.82 -1.46 17.13
C THR A 83 7.30 -0.01 16.95
N ASP A 84 6.37 0.91 16.68
CA ASP A 84 6.62 2.36 16.60
C ASP A 84 7.45 2.86 15.39
N PHE A 85 7.68 2.04 14.36
CA PHE A 85 8.32 2.48 13.10
C PHE A 85 7.31 2.89 12.01
N GLY A 86 6.01 2.99 12.36
CA GLY A 86 4.96 3.38 11.43
C GLY A 86 4.88 2.43 10.21
N PRO A 87 4.57 2.95 9.02
CA PRO A 87 4.37 2.10 7.83
C PRO A 87 5.65 1.40 7.36
N LEU A 88 6.84 1.85 7.76
CA LEU A 88 8.11 1.28 7.30
C LEU A 88 8.34 -0.14 7.80
N SER A 89 7.88 -0.47 9.01
CA SER A 89 8.02 -1.81 9.57
C SER A 89 7.27 -2.85 8.75
N GLY A 90 6.00 -2.59 8.48
CA GLY A 90 5.17 -3.46 7.65
C GLY A 90 5.63 -3.54 6.21
N LEU A 91 6.05 -2.40 5.65
CA LEU A 91 6.58 -2.37 4.29
C LEU A 91 7.87 -3.19 4.16
N LEU A 92 8.81 -3.08 5.11
CA LEU A 92 10.01 -3.89 5.14
C LEU A 92 9.66 -5.38 5.19
N ALA A 93 8.82 -5.78 6.13
CA ALA A 93 8.39 -7.17 6.27
C ALA A 93 7.74 -7.70 4.98
N ALA A 94 6.83 -6.93 4.37
CA ALA A 94 6.17 -7.33 3.14
C ALA A 94 7.14 -7.48 1.97
N LEU A 95 8.04 -6.51 1.76
CA LEU A 95 9.01 -6.57 0.67
C LEU A 95 10.09 -7.65 0.86
N GLU A 96 10.44 -8.03 2.06
CA GLU A 96 11.34 -9.18 2.31
C GLU A 96 10.66 -10.52 2.01
N HIS A 97 9.35 -10.61 2.18
CA HIS A 97 8.60 -11.85 1.97
C HIS A 97 8.04 -12.00 0.56
N THR A 98 7.85 -10.93 -0.20
CA THR A 98 7.41 -11.03 -1.60
C THR A 98 8.55 -11.43 -2.52
N ARG A 99 8.20 -12.09 -3.62
CA ARG A 99 9.09 -12.35 -4.75
C ARG A 99 8.78 -11.45 -5.96
N CYS A 100 7.77 -10.61 -5.84
CA CYS A 100 7.34 -9.75 -6.94
C CYS A 100 8.33 -8.60 -7.15
N TYR A 101 8.60 -8.31 -8.42
CA TYR A 101 9.58 -7.31 -8.82
C TYR A 101 9.05 -5.90 -8.65
N HIS A 102 7.78 -5.67 -9.00
CA HIS A 102 7.06 -4.41 -8.79
C HIS A 102 5.98 -4.62 -7.76
N CYS A 103 5.91 -3.73 -6.77
CA CYS A 103 4.94 -3.80 -5.70
C CYS A 103 4.14 -2.50 -5.60
N LEU A 104 2.82 -2.56 -5.76
CA LEU A 104 1.94 -1.50 -5.31
C LEU A 104 1.93 -1.50 -3.77
N VAL A 105 2.10 -0.34 -3.17
CA VAL A 105 2.03 -0.14 -1.72
C VAL A 105 0.87 0.78 -1.42
N ILE A 106 -0.08 0.30 -0.60
CA ILE A 106 -1.31 1.01 -0.24
C ILE A 106 -1.66 0.84 1.24
N GLY A 107 -2.49 1.75 1.76
CA GLY A 107 -3.11 1.60 3.06
C GLY A 107 -4.37 0.73 3.01
N CYS A 108 -4.70 0.09 4.13
CA CYS A 108 -5.97 -0.64 4.30
C CYS A 108 -7.21 0.28 4.36
N ASP A 109 -6.99 1.58 4.49
CA ASP A 109 -7.99 2.63 4.65
C ASP A 109 -8.39 3.33 3.34
N MET A 110 -8.08 2.71 2.21
CA MET A 110 -8.34 3.22 0.86
C MET A 110 -9.43 2.38 0.13
N PRO A 111 -10.70 2.42 0.57
CA PRO A 111 -11.75 1.54 0.04
C PRO A 111 -12.17 1.88 -1.39
N PHE A 112 -11.75 3.02 -1.93
CA PHE A 112 -12.14 3.51 -3.24
C PHE A 112 -11.04 3.40 -4.31
N ILE A 113 -10.02 2.57 -4.06
CA ILE A 113 -8.96 2.31 -5.05
C ILE A 113 -9.57 2.00 -6.41
N ASN A 114 -9.10 2.70 -7.44
CA ASN A 114 -9.50 2.46 -8.82
C ASN A 114 -8.51 1.47 -9.48
N PRO A 115 -8.94 0.26 -9.88
CA PRO A 115 -8.07 -0.73 -10.52
C PRO A 115 -7.38 -0.22 -11.79
N GLU A 116 -8.05 0.62 -12.60
CA GLU A 116 -7.45 1.18 -13.82
C GLU A 116 -6.31 2.15 -13.49
N VAL A 117 -6.40 2.90 -12.39
CA VAL A 117 -5.30 3.73 -11.90
C VAL A 117 -4.12 2.85 -11.47
N VAL A 118 -4.38 1.74 -10.79
CA VAL A 118 -3.34 0.78 -10.39
C VAL A 118 -2.65 0.18 -11.61
N GLU A 119 -3.41 -0.25 -12.63
CA GLU A 119 -2.86 -0.73 -13.90
C GLU A 119 -1.97 0.33 -14.56
N PHE A 120 -2.43 1.58 -14.61
CA PHE A 120 -1.68 2.68 -15.18
C PHE A 120 -0.33 2.92 -14.47
N LEU A 121 -0.31 2.83 -13.12
CA LEU A 121 0.94 2.92 -12.36
C LEU A 121 1.90 1.77 -12.67
N PHE A 122 1.39 0.53 -12.78
CA PHE A 122 2.20 -0.63 -13.16
C PHE A 122 2.75 -0.52 -14.58
N ASP A 123 1.98 0.01 -15.51
CA ASP A 123 2.44 0.20 -16.90
C ASP A 123 3.59 1.22 -16.98
N ILE A 124 3.49 2.32 -16.23
CA ILE A 124 4.56 3.32 -16.18
C ILE A 124 5.84 2.72 -15.61
N ILE A 125 5.78 2.01 -14.48
CA ILE A 125 6.99 1.45 -13.87
C ILE A 125 7.62 0.37 -14.75
N ALA A 126 6.80 -0.45 -15.42
CA ALA A 126 7.27 -1.51 -16.31
C ALA A 126 7.98 -0.95 -17.56
N ALA A 127 7.50 0.18 -18.09
CA ALA A 127 8.07 0.85 -19.25
C ALA A 127 9.24 1.78 -18.92
N SER A 128 9.61 1.95 -17.66
CA SER A 128 10.60 2.91 -17.20
C SER A 128 11.79 2.24 -16.51
N ARG A 129 12.80 3.04 -16.12
CA ARG A 129 13.92 2.61 -15.27
C ARG A 129 13.83 3.15 -13.86
N TYR A 130 12.81 3.93 -13.55
CA TYR A 130 12.61 4.50 -12.22
C TYR A 130 12.45 3.41 -11.16
N ASP A 131 12.88 3.70 -9.93
CA ASP A 131 12.73 2.82 -8.78
C ASP A 131 11.31 2.87 -8.21
N ALA A 132 10.61 3.98 -8.44
CA ALA A 132 9.22 4.13 -8.03
C ALA A 132 8.44 5.06 -8.96
N VAL A 133 7.12 4.86 -9.00
CA VAL A 133 6.13 5.78 -9.58
C VAL A 133 5.24 6.24 -8.45
N VAL A 134 5.35 7.51 -8.08
CA VAL A 134 4.63 8.10 -6.94
C VAL A 134 3.72 9.23 -7.43
N PRO A 135 2.40 9.13 -7.24
CA PRO A 135 1.48 10.22 -7.53
C PRO A 135 1.82 11.47 -6.72
N CYS A 136 1.72 12.62 -7.37
CA CYS A 136 2.13 13.91 -6.83
C CYS A 136 1.05 14.96 -7.08
N TRP A 137 0.52 15.57 -5.99
CA TRP A 137 -0.45 16.66 -6.07
C TRP A 137 0.22 17.95 -6.47
N ASP A 138 1.36 18.23 -5.87
CA ASP A 138 2.15 19.41 -6.12
C ASP A 138 3.64 19.11 -5.90
N ARG A 139 4.43 19.37 -6.94
CA ARG A 139 5.86 19.10 -6.92
C ARG A 139 6.63 20.08 -6.03
N GLU A 140 6.16 21.33 -5.94
CA GLU A 140 6.86 22.39 -5.19
C GLU A 140 6.69 22.18 -3.67
N SER A 141 5.47 21.84 -3.23
CA SER A 141 5.18 21.53 -1.82
C SER A 141 5.60 20.13 -1.40
N GLY A 142 5.91 19.23 -2.36
CA GLY A 142 6.24 17.83 -2.10
C GLY A 142 5.06 17.02 -1.58
N MET A 143 3.82 17.41 -1.90
CA MET A 143 2.62 16.67 -1.53
C MET A 143 2.51 15.41 -2.41
N LEU A 144 2.92 14.27 -1.86
CA LEU A 144 3.01 12.98 -2.51
C LEU A 144 2.05 11.97 -1.91
N GLU A 145 1.69 10.94 -2.71
CA GLU A 145 0.91 9.77 -2.27
C GLU A 145 1.81 8.51 -2.22
N PRO A 146 2.73 8.41 -1.26
CA PRO A 146 3.67 7.29 -1.19
C PRO A 146 3.00 5.97 -0.75
N LEU A 147 1.79 6.02 -0.19
CA LEU A 147 0.92 4.88 0.11
C LEU A 147 -0.17 4.70 -0.93
N HIS A 148 0.07 5.09 -2.16
CA HIS A 148 -0.65 4.74 -3.38
C HIS A 148 0.31 4.78 -4.56
N ALA A 149 1.41 4.04 -4.44
CA ALA A 149 2.54 4.13 -5.34
C ALA A 149 3.09 2.74 -5.68
N VAL A 150 3.72 2.60 -6.85
CA VAL A 150 4.37 1.35 -7.25
C VAL A 150 5.88 1.50 -7.14
N TYR A 151 6.49 0.51 -6.53
CA TYR A 151 7.91 0.46 -6.21
C TYR A 151 8.60 -0.76 -6.80
N ARG A 152 9.86 -0.61 -7.22
CA ARG A 152 10.77 -1.75 -7.46
C ARG A 152 11.23 -2.31 -6.12
N ARG A 153 11.10 -3.60 -5.95
CA ARG A 153 11.37 -4.29 -4.68
C ARG A 153 12.78 -4.02 -4.15
N GLU A 154 13.81 -4.34 -4.93
CA GLU A 154 15.20 -4.33 -4.45
C GLU A 154 15.72 -2.94 -4.04
N PRO A 155 15.61 -1.89 -4.90
CA PRO A 155 16.07 -0.56 -4.49
C PRO A 155 15.29 -0.04 -3.29
N THR A 156 13.97 -0.31 -3.21
CA THR A 156 13.13 0.12 -2.09
C THR A 156 13.53 -0.59 -0.79
N LEU A 157 13.80 -1.90 -0.81
CA LEU A 157 14.33 -2.62 0.34
C LEU A 157 15.64 -2.01 0.85
N SER A 158 16.54 -1.68 -0.06
CA SER A 158 17.82 -1.06 0.29
C SER A 158 17.61 0.30 0.95
N ALA A 159 16.75 1.15 0.36
CA ALA A 159 16.43 2.47 0.89
C ALA A 159 15.76 2.40 2.26
N ILE A 160 14.81 1.47 2.47
CA ILE A 160 14.15 1.28 3.78
C ILE A 160 15.18 0.92 4.86
N LYS A 161 16.08 -0.03 4.57
CA LYS A 161 17.12 -0.46 5.53
C LYS A 161 18.04 0.70 5.91
N ASN A 162 18.41 1.54 4.97
CA ASN A 162 19.21 2.75 5.22
C ASN A 162 18.46 3.74 6.10
N VAL A 163 17.21 4.07 5.76
CA VAL A 163 16.36 5.02 6.51
C VAL A 163 16.16 4.55 7.96
N ILE A 164 15.91 3.25 8.17
CA ILE A 164 15.76 2.68 9.51
C ILE A 164 17.09 2.77 10.29
N LYS A 165 18.22 2.47 9.64
CA LYS A 165 19.56 2.56 10.28
C LYS A 165 19.89 3.99 10.71
N GLU A 166 19.40 4.99 9.99
CA GLU A 166 19.51 6.41 10.33
C GLU A 166 18.55 6.86 11.44
N GLY A 167 17.70 5.97 11.95
CA GLY A 167 16.70 6.27 12.97
C GLY A 167 15.46 6.99 12.43
N ASN A 168 15.30 7.11 11.12
CA ASN A 168 14.16 7.71 10.49
C ASN A 168 12.99 6.74 10.36
N ARG A 169 11.74 7.29 10.33
CA ARG A 169 10.50 6.49 10.32
C ARG A 169 9.52 6.90 9.23
N ARG A 170 9.88 7.87 8.40
CA ARG A 170 8.99 8.43 7.38
C ARG A 170 9.22 7.78 6.03
N LEU A 171 8.16 7.33 5.38
CA LEU A 171 8.21 6.80 4.03
C LEU A 171 8.72 7.84 3.00
N SER A 172 8.48 9.13 3.24
CA SER A 172 9.05 10.20 2.42
C SER A 172 10.58 10.19 2.36
N ASN A 173 11.27 9.76 3.44
CA ASN A 173 12.72 9.63 3.45
C ASN A 173 13.19 8.44 2.60
N VAL A 174 12.38 7.39 2.46
CA VAL A 174 12.64 6.29 1.53
C VAL A 174 12.49 6.80 0.09
N VAL A 175 11.40 7.49 -0.20
CA VAL A 175 11.15 8.08 -1.53
C VAL A 175 12.29 9.01 -1.95
N ALA A 176 12.86 9.79 -1.01
CA ALA A 176 13.98 10.69 -1.28
C ALA A 176 15.31 9.98 -1.63
N GLN A 177 15.45 8.67 -1.33
CA GLN A 177 16.62 7.86 -1.67
C GLN A 177 16.47 7.07 -2.98
N LEU A 178 15.31 7.17 -3.65
CA LEU A 178 14.98 6.43 -4.86
C LEU A 178 15.02 7.35 -6.10
N ASP A 179 15.26 6.75 -7.27
CA ASP A 179 14.99 7.42 -8.55
C ASP A 179 13.49 7.33 -8.85
N VAL A 180 12.77 8.44 -8.64
CA VAL A 180 11.30 8.47 -8.62
C VAL A 180 10.72 9.22 -9.80
N TYR A 181 9.81 8.59 -10.52
CA TYR A 181 8.89 9.31 -11.41
C TYR A 181 7.73 9.90 -10.60
N LEU A 182 7.76 11.21 -10.39
CA LEU A 182 6.65 11.94 -9.79
C LEU A 182 5.53 12.11 -10.83
N LEU A 183 4.47 11.32 -10.69
CA LEU A 183 3.32 11.33 -11.59
C LEU A 183 2.32 12.41 -11.16
N PRO A 184 2.12 13.49 -11.94
CA PRO A 184 1.11 14.49 -11.60
C PRO A 184 -0.27 13.85 -11.54
N VAL A 185 -1.05 14.10 -10.47
CA VAL A 185 -2.40 13.53 -10.30
C VAL A 185 -3.36 13.94 -11.42
N ASP A 186 -3.11 15.06 -12.09
CA ASP A 186 -3.91 15.49 -13.25
C ASP A 186 -3.89 14.47 -14.41
N LYS A 187 -2.81 13.69 -14.54
CA LYS A 187 -2.77 12.57 -15.50
C LYS A 187 -3.70 11.41 -15.10
N ILE A 188 -4.02 11.31 -13.82
CA ILE A 188 -4.92 10.28 -13.27
C ILE A 188 -6.38 10.71 -13.46
N ARG A 189 -6.69 12.01 -13.53
CA ARG A 189 -8.06 12.50 -13.75
C ARG A 189 -8.71 12.00 -15.05
N GLY A 190 -7.92 11.61 -16.04
CA GLY A 190 -8.46 10.98 -17.26
C GLY A 190 -9.05 9.58 -16.99
N ILE A 191 -8.68 8.94 -15.89
CA ILE A 191 -9.11 7.59 -15.47
C ILE A 191 -10.09 7.71 -14.29
N ASP A 192 -9.77 8.53 -13.32
CA ASP A 192 -10.54 8.81 -12.10
C ASP A 192 -10.75 10.32 -11.95
N PRO A 193 -11.80 10.90 -12.56
CA PRO A 193 -12.00 12.36 -12.59
C PRO A 193 -12.07 13.01 -11.21
N ASP A 194 -12.68 12.32 -10.25
CA ASP A 194 -12.86 12.77 -8.87
C ASP A 194 -11.66 12.43 -7.98
N LEU A 195 -10.66 11.71 -8.49
CA LEU A 195 -9.49 11.21 -7.75
C LEU A 195 -9.87 10.44 -6.48
N LYS A 196 -11.00 9.72 -6.51
CA LYS A 196 -11.51 8.93 -5.38
C LYS A 196 -10.54 7.83 -4.95
N THR A 197 -9.68 7.37 -5.86
CA THR A 197 -8.63 6.39 -5.58
C THR A 197 -7.71 6.81 -4.42
N PHE A 198 -7.57 8.12 -4.15
CA PHE A 198 -6.74 8.66 -3.07
C PHE A 198 -7.54 8.98 -1.79
N THR A 199 -8.82 8.65 -1.76
CA THR A 199 -9.65 8.92 -0.57
C THR A 199 -9.32 7.91 0.53
N ASN A 200 -8.80 8.43 1.65
CA ASN A 200 -8.54 7.67 2.88
C ASN A 200 -9.70 7.88 3.86
N ILE A 201 -10.10 6.83 4.56
CA ILE A 201 -11.03 6.92 5.67
C ILE A 201 -10.25 6.86 6.97
N ASN A 202 -10.10 8.00 7.66
CA ASN A 202 -9.26 8.16 8.84
C ASN A 202 -10.02 8.29 10.15
N THR A 203 -11.36 8.46 10.08
CA THR A 203 -12.21 8.67 11.25
C THR A 203 -13.56 7.96 11.10
N PRO A 204 -14.24 7.59 12.21
CA PRO A 204 -15.60 7.08 12.15
C PRO A 204 -16.61 8.05 11.46
N ALA A 205 -16.43 9.36 11.62
CA ALA A 205 -17.26 10.35 10.95
C ALA A 205 -17.12 10.32 9.42
N GLU A 206 -15.91 10.07 8.89
CA GLU A 206 -15.69 9.88 7.46
C GLU A 206 -16.35 8.59 6.95
N LEU A 207 -16.40 7.52 7.77
CA LEU A 207 -17.17 6.32 7.43
C LEU A 207 -18.66 6.66 7.21
N GLU A 208 -19.25 7.44 8.10
CA GLU A 208 -20.68 7.82 8.01
C GLU A 208 -20.97 8.65 6.76
N LEU A 209 -20.05 9.51 6.31
CA LEU A 209 -20.21 10.32 5.10
C LEU A 209 -20.25 9.49 3.80
N HIS A 210 -19.71 8.28 3.82
CA HIS A 210 -19.66 7.38 2.67
C HIS A 210 -20.64 6.19 2.78
N HIS A 211 -21.49 6.15 3.82
CA HIS A 211 -22.63 5.23 3.89
C HIS A 211 -23.72 5.65 2.90
N HIS A 212 -24.06 4.77 1.97
CA HIS A 212 -25.15 4.92 1.00
C HIS A 212 -26.15 3.79 1.16
#